data_4deefb7f086baee980a6269f29a16318
#
_entry.id   4deefb7f086baee980a6269f29a16318
#
_cell.length_a   1.000
_cell.length_b   1.000
_cell.length_c   1.000
_cell.angle_alpha   90.00
_cell.angle_beta   90.00
_cell.angle_gamma   90.00
#
_symmetry.space_group_name_H-M   'P 1'
#
loop_
_entity.id
_entity.type
_entity.pdbx_description
1 polymer ?
#
loop_
_entity_poly.entity_id
_entity_poly.type
_entity_poly.pdbx_seq_one_letter_code
_entity_poly.pdbx_strand_id
1 'polypeptide(L)'
;MKIRNGFVSNSSSSSFLVAFKTQPTSVEHLREMLFGELVHIAQYGDPISTQEAAEVVWRDMQRQERPPTRDEIEDNMGTKAYSQVYEENDGWRVRSKKTREEQELQHAEDTRRCSVLAEQMADEFLQQAEGGRIYAFSYSDNDGNLESTLEHYGIFDKLPHVTISQH
;
A
#
# COMPACT_ATOMS: atom_id res chain seq x y z
N MET A 1 6.03 19.95 -8.28
CA MET A 1 7.05 18.93 -8.62
C MET A 1 6.32 17.64 -8.85
N LYS A 2 6.25 17.13 -10.08
CA LYS A 2 5.60 15.87 -10.39
C LYS A 2 6.45 14.74 -9.81
N ILE A 3 5.97 14.05 -8.79
CA ILE A 3 6.55 12.78 -8.36
C ILE A 3 6.12 11.78 -9.44
N ARG A 4 7.03 11.45 -10.35
CA ARG A 4 6.87 10.31 -11.24
C ARG A 4 7.20 9.07 -10.41
N ASN A 5 6.20 8.40 -9.90
CA ASN A 5 6.31 7.00 -9.53
C ASN A 5 6.30 6.19 -10.84
N GLY A 6 7.44 6.18 -11.51
CA GLY A 6 7.68 5.30 -12.65
C GLY A 6 8.07 3.94 -12.12
N PHE A 7 7.13 3.01 -12.04
CA PHE A 7 7.41 1.63 -11.68
C PHE A 7 8.00 0.89 -12.86
N VAL A 8 9.20 0.37 -12.68
CA VAL A 8 9.82 -0.58 -13.61
C VAL A 8 9.43 -1.97 -13.16
N SER A 9 8.73 -2.67 -14.02
CA SER A 9 8.25 -4.03 -13.84
C SER A 9 9.40 -5.02 -13.59
N ASN A 10 9.21 -5.91 -12.66
CA ASN A 10 9.83 -7.19 -12.28
C ASN A 10 10.38 -7.26 -10.85
N SER A 11 10.03 -6.34 -9.99
CA SER A 11 10.26 -6.53 -8.55
C SER A 11 8.92 -6.52 -7.84
N SER A 12 8.73 -7.45 -6.93
CA SER A 12 7.70 -7.34 -5.93
C SER A 12 7.94 -6.05 -5.17
N SER A 13 6.95 -5.19 -5.13
CA SER A 13 6.97 -3.99 -4.29
C SER A 13 5.56 -3.72 -3.81
N SER A 14 5.44 -3.40 -2.53
CA SER A 14 4.16 -3.03 -1.95
C SER A 14 4.21 -1.60 -1.43
N SER A 15 3.16 -0.85 -1.72
CA SER A 15 2.91 0.46 -1.14
C SER A 15 1.86 0.34 -0.05
N PHE A 16 1.98 1.17 0.97
CA PHE A 16 1.10 1.18 2.13
C PHE A 16 0.63 2.59 2.42
N LEU A 17 -0.67 2.76 2.65
CA LEU A 17 -1.22 3.94 3.31
C LEU A 17 -1.57 3.54 4.74
N VAL A 18 -1.00 4.21 5.72
CA VAL A 18 -1.13 3.85 7.14
C VAL A 18 -1.54 5.06 7.96
N ALA A 19 -2.57 4.91 8.77
CA ALA A 19 -3.05 5.96 9.65
C ALA A 19 -2.61 5.72 11.11
N PHE A 20 -1.92 6.70 11.67
CA PHE A 20 -1.51 6.71 13.07
C PHE A 20 -2.44 7.63 13.88
N LYS A 21 -3.40 7.06 14.60
CA LYS A 21 -4.29 7.84 15.50
C LYS A 21 -3.52 8.43 16.68
N THR A 22 -2.54 7.69 17.18
CA THR A 22 -1.56 8.18 18.15
C THR A 22 -0.23 8.33 17.42
N GLN A 23 0.34 9.54 17.44
CA GLN A 23 1.64 9.77 16.82
C GLN A 23 2.73 9.17 17.69
N PRO A 24 3.63 8.34 17.12
CA PRO A 24 4.78 7.87 17.88
C PRO A 24 5.70 9.05 18.20
N THR A 25 6.28 9.01 19.41
CA THR A 25 7.15 10.08 19.93
C THR A 25 8.64 9.71 19.84
N SER A 26 8.93 8.44 19.61
CA SER A 26 10.28 7.91 19.43
C SER A 26 10.25 6.62 18.62
N VAL A 27 11.42 6.12 18.23
CA VAL A 27 11.57 4.82 17.57
C VAL A 27 11.07 3.69 18.46
N GLU A 28 11.38 3.73 19.76
CA GLU A 28 10.95 2.73 20.73
C GLU A 28 9.42 2.70 20.85
N HIS A 29 8.77 3.87 20.93
CA HIS A 29 7.31 3.96 20.95
C HIS A 29 6.70 3.40 19.66
N LEU A 30 7.29 3.73 18.49
CA LEU A 30 6.86 3.17 17.20
C LEU A 30 7.03 1.65 17.18
N ARG A 31 8.19 1.13 17.67
CA ARG A 31 8.43 -0.31 17.77
C ARG A 31 7.36 -1.01 18.60
N GLU A 32 7.01 -0.46 19.74
CA GLU A 32 5.94 -1.00 20.60
C GLU A 32 4.57 -1.00 19.90
N MET A 33 4.24 0.08 19.18
CA MET A 33 2.98 0.18 18.44
C MET A 33 2.88 -0.88 17.32
N LEU A 34 3.95 -1.09 16.57
CA LEU A 34 3.98 -2.02 15.44
C LEU A 34 4.14 -3.47 15.89
N PHE A 35 5.07 -3.74 16.79
CA PHE A 35 5.53 -5.10 17.09
C PHE A 35 5.18 -5.58 18.51
N GLY A 36 4.84 -4.66 19.44
CA GLY A 36 4.62 -4.99 20.84
C GLY A 36 5.89 -5.53 21.49
N GLU A 37 5.81 -6.73 22.08
CA GLU A 37 6.94 -7.36 22.79
C GLU A 37 7.87 -8.15 21.86
N LEU A 38 7.58 -8.26 20.57
CA LEU A 38 8.42 -8.99 19.62
C LEU A 38 9.79 -8.32 19.50
N VAL A 39 10.85 -9.12 19.57
CA VAL A 39 12.24 -8.67 19.42
C VAL A 39 12.74 -8.86 18.00
N HIS A 40 12.28 -9.94 17.34
CA HIS A 40 12.65 -10.27 15.98
C HIS A 40 11.40 -10.64 15.16
N ILE A 41 11.48 -10.39 13.87
CA ILE A 41 10.50 -10.81 12.87
C ILE A 41 11.24 -11.44 11.69
N ALA A 42 10.62 -12.40 11.02
CA ALA A 42 11.16 -13.03 9.81
C ALA A 42 10.02 -13.43 8.89
N GLN A 43 10.23 -13.27 7.58
CA GLN A 43 9.27 -13.72 6.57
C GLN A 43 9.89 -14.75 5.62
N TYR A 44 10.92 -14.37 4.86
CA TYR A 44 11.53 -15.23 3.83
C TYR A 44 13.05 -15.40 4.01
N GLY A 45 13.66 -14.78 5.02
CA GLY A 45 15.09 -14.75 5.23
C GLY A 45 15.46 -14.87 6.70
N ASP A 46 16.64 -14.40 7.02
CA ASP A 46 17.11 -14.33 8.40
C ASP A 46 16.24 -13.39 9.24
N PRO A 47 16.02 -13.70 10.54
CA PRO A 47 15.30 -12.81 11.42
C PRO A 47 15.96 -11.44 11.50
N ILE A 48 15.13 -10.38 11.34
CA ILE A 48 15.56 -9.00 11.55
C ILE A 48 15.08 -8.50 12.90
N SER A 49 15.82 -7.55 13.49
CA SER A 49 15.42 -6.89 14.72
C SER A 49 14.20 -5.98 14.49
N THR A 50 13.21 -6.04 15.37
CA THR A 50 12.07 -5.11 15.36
C THR A 50 12.51 -3.67 15.62
N GLN A 51 13.66 -3.47 16.26
CA GLN A 51 14.28 -2.16 16.42
C GLN A 51 14.73 -1.59 15.06
N GLU A 52 15.47 -2.38 14.28
CA GLU A 52 15.90 -1.96 12.93
C GLU A 52 14.72 -1.69 12.01
N ALA A 53 13.70 -2.56 12.05
CA ALA A 53 12.46 -2.35 11.30
C ALA A 53 11.76 -1.02 11.67
N ALA A 54 11.64 -0.73 12.97
CA ALA A 54 11.07 0.51 13.46
C ALA A 54 11.89 1.75 13.08
N GLU A 55 13.23 1.64 13.07
CA GLU A 55 14.13 2.72 12.65
C GLU A 55 13.92 3.09 11.17
N VAL A 56 13.73 2.09 10.29
CA VAL A 56 13.42 2.34 8.88
C VAL A 56 12.08 3.05 8.75
N VAL A 57 11.01 2.51 9.36
CA VAL A 57 9.68 3.13 9.31
C VAL A 57 9.71 4.54 9.88
N TRP A 58 10.38 4.76 11.02
CA TRP A 58 10.54 6.07 11.64
C TRP A 58 11.22 7.07 10.71
N ARG A 59 12.36 6.68 10.12
CA ARG A 59 13.10 7.48 9.16
C ARG A 59 12.21 7.89 7.97
N ASP A 60 11.41 6.97 7.46
CA ASP A 60 10.55 7.22 6.32
C ASP A 60 9.36 8.13 6.72
N MET A 61 8.85 8.03 7.94
CA MET A 61 7.87 8.99 8.49
C MET A 61 8.46 10.41 8.57
N GLN A 62 9.71 10.56 9.03
CA GLN A 62 10.35 11.87 9.17
C GLN A 62 10.64 12.55 7.83
N ARG A 63 10.75 11.80 6.74
CA ARG A 63 10.96 12.32 5.38
C ARG A 63 9.69 12.88 4.74
N GLN A 64 8.53 12.56 5.30
CA GLN A 64 7.25 13.01 4.76
C GLN A 64 6.85 14.36 5.35
N GLU A 65 7.00 15.43 4.57
CA GLU A 65 6.71 16.80 4.97
C GLU A 65 5.23 17.02 5.28
N ARG A 66 4.35 16.36 4.53
CA ARG A 66 2.89 16.44 4.66
C ARG A 66 2.23 15.07 4.51
N PRO A 67 1.02 14.88 5.06
CA PRO A 67 0.23 13.71 4.74
C PRO A 67 -0.20 13.72 3.26
N PRO A 68 -0.49 12.54 2.68
CA PRO A 68 -1.07 12.45 1.35
C PRO A 68 -2.43 13.18 1.31
N THR A 69 -2.70 13.83 0.18
CA THR A 69 -4.00 14.45 -0.08
C THR A 69 -5.06 13.39 -0.38
N ARG A 70 -6.35 13.76 -0.35
CA ARG A 70 -7.44 12.88 -0.76
C ARG A 70 -7.22 12.33 -2.17
N ASP A 71 -6.83 13.17 -3.12
CA ASP A 71 -6.60 12.77 -4.52
C ASP A 71 -5.46 11.75 -4.62
N GLU A 72 -4.36 11.95 -3.85
CA GLU A 72 -3.25 11.00 -3.79
C GLU A 72 -3.66 9.66 -3.16
N ILE A 73 -4.55 9.67 -2.17
CA ILE A 73 -5.11 8.46 -1.57
C ILE A 73 -5.98 7.74 -2.59
N GLU A 74 -6.87 8.45 -3.29
CA GLU A 74 -7.75 7.89 -4.32
C GLU A 74 -6.96 7.31 -5.48
N ASP A 75 -5.91 7.99 -5.97
CA ASP A 75 -5.00 7.47 -7.00
C ASP A 75 -4.35 6.14 -6.58
N ASN A 76 -3.94 6.02 -5.31
CA ASN A 76 -3.42 4.76 -4.77
C ASN A 76 -4.50 3.66 -4.72
N MET A 77 -5.73 4.01 -4.31
CA MET A 77 -6.85 3.06 -4.32
C MET A 77 -7.22 2.61 -5.73
N GLY A 78 -6.97 3.45 -6.75
CA GLY A 78 -7.21 3.12 -8.16
C GLY A 78 -6.50 1.85 -8.62
N THR A 79 -5.27 1.61 -8.18
CA THR A 79 -4.51 0.38 -8.48
C THR A 79 -5.21 -0.85 -7.89
N LYS A 80 -5.65 -0.76 -6.63
CA LYS A 80 -6.36 -1.86 -5.95
C LYS A 80 -7.74 -2.10 -6.55
N ALA A 81 -8.47 -1.04 -6.86
CA ALA A 81 -9.77 -1.10 -7.52
C ALA A 81 -9.66 -1.75 -8.90
N TYR A 82 -8.63 -1.41 -9.67
CA TYR A 82 -8.38 -2.02 -10.98
C TYR A 82 -8.14 -3.53 -10.86
N SER A 83 -7.30 -3.97 -9.93
CA SER A 83 -7.05 -5.40 -9.71
C SER A 83 -8.34 -6.13 -9.35
N GLN A 84 -9.16 -5.58 -8.46
CA GLN A 84 -10.43 -6.18 -8.07
C GLN A 84 -11.42 -6.28 -9.23
N VAL A 85 -11.64 -5.19 -9.99
CA VAL A 85 -12.54 -5.18 -11.15
C VAL A 85 -12.06 -6.12 -12.24
N TYR A 86 -10.73 -6.22 -12.43
CA TYR A 86 -10.13 -7.11 -13.41
C TYR A 86 -10.31 -8.60 -13.04
N GLU A 87 -10.14 -8.95 -11.76
CA GLU A 87 -10.37 -10.31 -11.24
C GLU A 87 -11.84 -10.72 -11.35
N GLU A 88 -12.77 -9.83 -10.99
CA GLU A 88 -14.22 -10.08 -11.12
C GLU A 88 -14.65 -10.38 -12.57
N ASN A 89 -13.95 -9.85 -13.54
CA ASN A 89 -14.24 -10.03 -14.97
C ASN A 89 -13.48 -11.22 -15.63
N ASP A 90 -13.02 -12.20 -14.85
CA ASP A 90 -12.20 -13.33 -15.34
C ASP A 90 -10.91 -12.91 -16.11
N GLY A 91 -10.44 -11.70 -15.90
CA GLY A 91 -9.18 -11.19 -16.40
C GLY A 91 -9.02 -11.25 -17.91
N TRP A 92 -7.80 -11.54 -18.37
CA TRP A 92 -7.44 -11.58 -19.80
C TRP A 92 -8.10 -12.72 -20.59
N ARG A 93 -8.53 -13.81 -19.93
CA ARG A 93 -9.15 -14.98 -20.59
C ARG A 93 -10.44 -14.64 -21.31
N VAL A 94 -11.22 -13.71 -20.75
CA VAL A 94 -12.47 -13.25 -21.36
C VAL A 94 -12.20 -12.18 -22.42
N ARG A 95 -11.25 -11.27 -22.15
CA ARG A 95 -10.89 -10.20 -23.09
C ARG A 95 -10.37 -10.73 -24.43
N SER A 96 -9.57 -11.80 -24.42
CA SER A 96 -9.00 -12.38 -25.63
C SER A 96 -10.03 -12.98 -26.61
N LYS A 97 -11.24 -13.21 -26.15
CA LYS A 97 -12.35 -13.77 -26.96
C LYS A 97 -13.31 -12.71 -27.52
N LYS A 98 -13.18 -11.44 -27.12
CA LYS A 98 -14.05 -10.34 -27.50
C LYS A 98 -13.55 -9.65 -28.76
N THR A 99 -14.47 -9.08 -29.54
CA THR A 99 -14.13 -8.17 -30.63
C THR A 99 -13.49 -6.89 -30.10
N ARG A 100 -12.84 -6.11 -30.98
CA ARG A 100 -12.22 -4.84 -30.59
C ARG A 100 -13.23 -3.87 -30.00
N GLU A 101 -14.41 -3.76 -30.61
CA GLU A 101 -15.48 -2.87 -30.12
C GLU A 101 -15.99 -3.30 -28.73
N GLU A 102 -16.19 -4.60 -28.51
CA GLU A 102 -16.57 -5.15 -27.22
C GLU A 102 -15.49 -4.92 -26.15
N GLN A 103 -14.21 -4.96 -26.54
CA GLN A 103 -13.08 -4.67 -25.63
C GLN A 103 -13.05 -3.17 -25.23
N GLU A 104 -13.29 -2.27 -26.19
CA GLU A 104 -13.33 -0.82 -25.95
C GLU A 104 -14.50 -0.45 -25.02
N LEU A 105 -15.68 -1.01 -25.25
CA LEU A 105 -16.85 -0.81 -24.37
C LEU A 105 -16.59 -1.35 -22.95
N GLN A 106 -16.05 -2.55 -22.85
CA GLN A 106 -15.70 -3.16 -21.55
C GLN A 106 -14.67 -2.32 -20.82
N HIS A 107 -13.64 -1.84 -21.52
CA HIS A 107 -12.61 -1.00 -20.90
C HIS A 107 -13.17 0.32 -20.35
N ALA A 108 -14.09 0.95 -21.08
CA ALA A 108 -14.74 2.17 -20.62
C ALA A 108 -15.62 1.92 -19.38
N GLU A 109 -16.34 0.80 -19.33
CA GLU A 109 -17.12 0.39 -18.16
C GLU A 109 -16.23 0.05 -16.96
N ASP A 110 -15.18 -0.74 -17.17
CA ASP A 110 -14.22 -1.11 -16.13
C ASP A 110 -13.54 0.14 -15.55
N THR A 111 -13.14 1.09 -16.39
CA THR A 111 -12.55 2.37 -15.95
C THR A 111 -13.51 3.15 -15.06
N ARG A 112 -14.79 3.23 -15.42
CA ARG A 112 -15.78 3.90 -14.59
C ARG A 112 -16.00 3.18 -13.26
N ARG A 113 -16.08 1.84 -13.28
CA ARG A 113 -16.23 1.02 -12.06
C ARG A 113 -15.02 1.18 -11.14
N CYS A 114 -13.81 1.18 -11.71
CA CYS A 114 -12.58 1.40 -10.95
C CYS A 114 -12.57 2.77 -10.26
N SER A 115 -12.99 3.83 -10.95
CA SER A 115 -13.05 5.17 -10.36
C SER A 115 -14.02 5.24 -9.18
N VAL A 116 -15.24 4.70 -9.32
CA VAL A 116 -16.23 4.66 -8.25
C VAL A 116 -15.73 3.82 -7.06
N LEU A 117 -15.12 2.67 -7.33
CA LEU A 117 -14.59 1.80 -6.29
C LEU A 117 -13.39 2.43 -5.56
N ALA A 118 -12.50 3.11 -6.29
CA ALA A 118 -11.36 3.82 -5.70
C ALA A 118 -11.83 4.95 -4.76
N GLU A 119 -12.84 5.72 -5.16
CA GLU A 119 -13.45 6.75 -4.33
C GLU A 119 -14.05 6.15 -3.04
N GLN A 120 -14.80 5.06 -3.16
CA GLN A 120 -15.38 4.35 -2.00
C GLN A 120 -14.30 3.82 -1.06
N MET A 121 -13.25 3.18 -1.58
CA MET A 121 -12.12 2.68 -0.79
C MET A 121 -11.39 3.82 -0.08
N ALA A 122 -11.22 4.97 -0.76
CA ALA A 122 -10.60 6.15 -0.16
C ALA A 122 -11.44 6.71 0.99
N ASP A 123 -12.78 6.80 0.82
CA ASP A 123 -13.68 7.26 1.87
C ASP A 123 -13.69 6.32 3.07
N GLU A 124 -13.75 5.00 2.85
CA GLU A 124 -13.70 4.00 3.91
C GLU A 124 -12.38 4.08 4.69
N PHE A 125 -11.24 4.22 3.99
CA PHE A 125 -9.95 4.37 4.64
C PHE A 125 -9.86 5.67 5.43
N LEU A 126 -10.29 6.79 4.87
CA LEU A 126 -10.31 8.09 5.56
C LEU A 126 -11.21 8.07 6.80
N GLN A 127 -12.34 7.36 6.75
CA GLN A 127 -13.20 7.15 7.92
C GLN A 127 -12.48 6.32 9.00
N GLN A 128 -11.80 5.25 8.64
CA GLN A 128 -11.00 4.46 9.58
C GLN A 128 -9.82 5.25 10.16
N ALA A 129 -9.23 6.13 9.35
CA ALA A 129 -8.10 6.99 9.71
C ALA A 129 -8.50 8.23 10.52
N GLU A 130 -9.81 8.45 10.78
CA GLU A 130 -10.32 9.65 11.42
C GLU A 130 -9.54 10.04 12.67
N GLY A 131 -9.04 11.27 12.70
CA GLY A 131 -8.21 11.81 13.77
C GLY A 131 -6.75 11.37 13.73
N GLY A 132 -6.35 10.53 12.78
CA GLY A 132 -4.98 10.07 12.58
C GLY A 132 -4.22 10.84 11.50
N ARG A 133 -2.89 10.85 11.60
CA ARG A 133 -2.02 11.29 10.51
C ARG A 133 -1.73 10.11 9.59
N ILE A 134 -1.92 10.32 8.30
CA ILE A 134 -1.68 9.30 7.27
C ILE A 134 -0.26 9.45 6.73
N TYR A 135 0.41 8.32 6.57
CA TYR A 135 1.72 8.19 5.94
C TYR A 135 1.66 7.21 4.78
N ALA A 136 2.48 7.45 3.77
CA ALA A 136 2.66 6.55 2.64
C ALA A 136 4.03 5.89 2.72
N PHE A 137 4.08 4.56 2.62
CA PHE A 137 5.32 3.78 2.62
C PHE A 137 5.40 2.95 1.35
N SER A 138 6.63 2.59 0.95
CA SER A 138 6.87 1.65 -0.15
C SER A 138 8.11 0.84 0.17
N TYR A 139 7.98 -0.48 0.13
CA TYR A 139 9.05 -1.44 0.37
C TYR A 139 9.13 -2.44 -0.78
N SER A 140 10.31 -2.96 -1.06
CA SER A 140 10.58 -3.87 -2.16
C SER A 140 11.47 -5.02 -1.74
N ASP A 141 11.16 -6.23 -2.20
CA ASP A 141 11.96 -7.44 -1.96
C ASP A 141 13.35 -7.39 -2.61
N ASN A 142 13.57 -6.48 -3.57
CA ASN A 142 14.87 -6.28 -4.20
C ASN A 142 15.88 -5.49 -3.38
N ASP A 143 15.43 -4.78 -2.35
CA ASP A 143 16.28 -3.88 -1.56
C ASP A 143 16.93 -4.59 -0.36
N GLY A 144 16.73 -5.90 -0.24
CA GLY A 144 17.36 -6.75 0.78
C GLY A 144 16.36 -7.39 1.76
N ASN A 145 16.90 -8.15 2.71
CA ASN A 145 16.10 -8.94 3.66
C ASN A 145 15.23 -8.07 4.57
N LEU A 146 15.70 -6.88 4.93
CA LEU A 146 14.97 -5.96 5.80
C LEU A 146 13.73 -5.42 5.08
N GLU A 147 13.91 -4.85 3.89
CA GLU A 147 12.83 -4.30 3.07
C GLU A 147 11.85 -5.39 2.62
N SER A 148 12.34 -6.57 2.24
CA SER A 148 11.50 -7.74 1.95
C SER A 148 10.64 -8.16 3.15
N THR A 149 11.20 -8.11 4.37
CA THR A 149 10.43 -8.40 5.58
C THR A 149 9.41 -7.30 5.87
N LEU A 150 9.76 -6.03 5.68
CA LEU A 150 8.82 -4.91 5.84
C LEU A 150 7.66 -4.99 4.82
N GLU A 151 7.93 -5.47 3.61
CA GLU A 151 6.92 -5.65 2.57
C GLU A 151 5.90 -6.73 2.92
N HIS A 152 6.37 -7.87 3.44
CA HIS A 152 5.54 -9.09 3.50
C HIS A 152 5.09 -9.50 4.90
N TYR A 153 5.69 -8.98 5.97
CA TYR A 153 5.40 -9.43 7.34
C TYR A 153 4.07 -8.93 7.90
N GLY A 154 3.43 -7.94 7.28
CA GLY A 154 2.21 -7.33 7.83
C GLY A 154 2.48 -6.41 9.02
N ILE A 155 3.56 -5.63 8.95
CA ILE A 155 4.00 -4.74 10.04
C ILE A 155 2.96 -3.70 10.45
N PHE A 156 2.02 -3.38 9.59
CA PHE A 156 0.96 -2.39 9.82
C PHE A 156 -0.40 -3.00 10.21
N ASP A 157 -0.49 -4.32 10.39
CA ASP A 157 -1.77 -5.02 10.65
C ASP A 157 -2.52 -4.53 11.89
N LYS A 158 -1.82 -3.93 12.86
CA LYS A 158 -2.43 -3.36 14.07
C LYS A 158 -2.98 -1.94 13.89
N LEU A 159 -2.74 -1.33 12.74
CA LEU A 159 -3.14 0.04 12.43
C LEU A 159 -4.14 0.06 11.27
N PRO A 160 -5.01 1.09 11.18
CA PRO A 160 -5.76 1.33 9.96
C PRO A 160 -4.79 1.49 8.78
N HIS A 161 -4.81 0.55 7.82
CA HIS A 161 -3.92 0.60 6.68
C HIS A 161 -4.56 0.01 5.42
N VAL A 162 -4.01 0.37 4.28
CA VAL A 162 -4.29 -0.25 2.99
C VAL A 162 -2.98 -0.66 2.34
N THR A 163 -2.88 -1.93 1.98
CA THR A 163 -1.77 -2.47 1.20
C THR A 163 -2.13 -2.44 -0.28
N ILE A 164 -1.25 -1.89 -1.09
CA ILE A 164 -1.35 -1.80 -2.55
C ILE A 164 -0.17 -2.60 -3.09
N SER A 165 -0.42 -3.85 -3.42
CA SER A 165 0.59 -4.73 -4.02
C SER A 165 0.67 -4.48 -5.52
N GLN A 166 1.88 -4.46 -6.05
CA GLN A 166 2.16 -4.41 -7.49
C GLN A 166 2.86 -5.70 -7.87
N HIS A 167 2.06 -6.69 -8.26
CA HIS A 167 2.54 -7.98 -8.80
C HIS A 167 2.22 -8.08 -10.27
#